data_de8fe2e8266c67b54871a53d82cdc88f
#
_entry.id   de8fe2e8266c67b54871a53d82cdc88f
#
_cell.length_a   1.000
_cell.length_b   1.000
_cell.length_c   1.000
_cell.angle_alpha   90.00
_cell.angle_beta   90.00
_cell.angle_gamma   90.00
#
_symmetry.space_group_name_H-M   'P 1'
#
loop_
_entity.id
_entity.type
_entity.pdbx_description
1 polymer ?
#
loop_
_entity_poly.entity_id
_entity_poly.type
_entity_poly.pdbx_seq_one_letter_code
_entity_poly.pdbx_strand_id
1 'polypeptide(L)'
;MPQINFSWLPHDSILTYEEILKVCRTLAAIGVTKVRLTGGEPLVRRDLISLIERLTEINGLEEICITTNGVLLEEYADGLYQAGIRHINISLDSLSPERFAYITGFDLFEQVWRGIEKAIEKGFSPIKINSVIMKGVNSNEITALAGLSMKYPVQVRFIEFMP
;
A
#
# COMPACT_ATOMS: atom_id res chain seq x y z
N MET A 1 -0.87 5.95 -15.69
CA MET A 1 -1.65 7.11 -15.23
C MET A 1 -1.43 8.25 -16.23
N PRO A 2 -2.45 9.03 -16.62
CA PRO A 2 -2.23 10.19 -17.46
C PRO A 2 -1.24 11.12 -16.76
N GLN A 3 -0.36 11.77 -17.53
CA GLN A 3 0.52 12.83 -17.03
C GLN A 3 -0.36 14.02 -16.60
N ILE A 4 -0.86 13.96 -15.38
CA ILE A 4 -1.56 15.08 -14.78
C ILE A 4 -0.45 15.94 -14.16
N ASN A 5 -0.37 17.19 -14.53
CA ASN A 5 0.46 18.18 -13.85
C ASN A 5 -0.08 18.35 -12.43
N PHE A 6 0.44 17.54 -11.49
CA PHE A 6 0.12 17.72 -10.08
C PHE A 6 0.88 18.93 -9.55
N SER A 7 0.16 19.95 -9.14
CA SER A 7 0.73 20.93 -8.22
C SER A 7 0.72 20.30 -6.82
N TRP A 8 1.88 20.08 -6.26
CA TRP A 8 1.99 19.60 -4.87
C TRP A 8 1.37 20.64 -3.94
N LEU A 9 0.52 20.15 -3.02
CA LEU A 9 0.02 21.04 -1.97
C LEU A 9 1.19 21.51 -1.10
N PRO A 10 1.17 22.78 -0.65
CA PRO A 10 2.13 23.25 0.34
C PRO A 10 2.11 22.38 1.59
N HIS A 11 3.25 22.22 2.26
CA HIS A 11 3.35 21.43 3.48
C HIS A 11 2.33 21.84 4.55
N ASP A 12 2.01 23.13 4.63
CA ASP A 12 1.04 23.69 5.58
C ASP A 12 -0.41 23.29 5.28
N SER A 13 -0.66 22.69 4.11
CA SER A 13 -1.97 22.18 3.70
C SER A 13 -2.12 20.66 3.94
N ILE A 14 -1.09 20.02 4.48
CA ILE A 14 -1.07 18.58 4.75
C ILE A 14 -1.16 18.38 6.26
N LEU A 15 -2.08 17.51 6.72
CA LEU A 15 -2.23 17.19 8.14
C LEU A 15 -0.89 16.78 8.76
N THR A 16 -0.58 17.35 9.90
CA THR A 16 0.52 16.92 10.77
C THR A 16 0.22 15.55 11.38
N TYR A 17 1.21 14.88 11.93
CA TYR A 17 1.00 13.62 12.64
C TYR A 17 0.16 13.80 13.91
N GLU A 18 0.31 14.92 14.58
CA GLU A 18 -0.49 15.31 15.75
C GLU A 18 -1.98 15.43 15.40
N GLU A 19 -2.29 16.06 14.27
CA GLU A 19 -3.66 16.19 13.80
C GLU A 19 -4.24 14.83 13.39
N ILE A 20 -3.47 14.00 12.67
CA ILE A 20 -3.87 12.63 12.33
C ILE A 20 -4.17 11.81 13.58
N LEU A 21 -3.31 11.87 14.60
CA LEU A 21 -3.52 11.16 15.86
C LEU A 21 -4.74 11.68 16.62
N LYS A 22 -4.98 12.99 16.60
CA LYS A 22 -6.18 13.58 17.20
C LYS A 22 -7.45 13.07 16.53
N VAL A 23 -7.47 13.05 15.19
CA VAL A 23 -8.59 12.51 14.42
C VAL A 23 -8.79 11.02 14.74
N CYS A 24 -7.73 10.22 14.73
CA CYS A 24 -7.81 8.79 15.02
C CYS A 24 -8.32 8.51 16.44
N ARG A 25 -7.88 9.26 17.46
CA ARG A 25 -8.41 9.13 18.83
C ARG A 25 -9.90 9.46 18.90
N THR A 26 -10.34 10.52 18.23
CA THR A 26 -11.75 10.89 18.18
C THR A 26 -12.60 9.82 17.52
N LEU A 27 -12.12 9.26 16.41
CA LEU A 27 -12.80 8.19 15.69
C LEU A 27 -12.83 6.88 16.49
N ALA A 28 -11.75 6.54 17.18
CA ALA A 28 -11.70 5.37 18.07
C ALA A 28 -12.70 5.48 19.21
N ALA A 29 -12.85 6.68 19.80
CA ALA A 29 -13.83 6.93 20.88
C ALA A 29 -15.29 6.72 20.45
N ILE A 30 -15.60 6.78 19.15
CA ILE A 30 -16.93 6.51 18.60
C ILE A 30 -17.03 5.14 17.92
N GLY A 31 -16.05 4.25 18.13
CA GLY A 31 -16.10 2.84 17.72
C GLY A 31 -15.41 2.51 16.39
N VAL A 32 -14.60 3.38 15.83
CA VAL A 32 -13.72 3.01 14.70
C VAL A 32 -12.57 2.19 15.22
N THR A 33 -12.45 0.96 14.74
CA THR A 33 -11.43 0.00 15.21
C THR A 33 -10.29 -0.20 14.20
N LYS A 34 -10.42 0.31 12.96
CA LYS A 34 -9.47 0.07 11.89
C LYS A 34 -9.08 1.36 11.18
N VAL A 35 -7.76 1.53 10.99
CA VAL A 35 -7.19 2.64 10.23
C VAL A 35 -6.37 2.09 9.05
N ARG A 36 -6.51 2.73 7.89
CA ARG A 36 -5.68 2.45 6.73
C ARG A 36 -4.88 3.67 6.32
N LEU A 37 -3.58 3.53 6.36
CA LEU A 37 -2.66 4.53 5.84
C LEU A 37 -2.55 4.38 4.32
N THR A 38 -2.87 5.44 3.63
CA THR A 38 -2.82 5.53 2.16
C THR A 38 -2.57 6.99 1.77
N GLY A 39 -2.69 7.33 0.52
CA GLY A 39 -2.54 8.70 0.06
C GLY A 39 -1.98 8.72 -1.35
N GLY A 40 -0.94 9.52 -1.66
CA GLY A 40 -0.07 9.25 -2.80
C GLY A 40 0.70 7.96 -2.52
N GLU A 41 1.89 8.08 -1.94
CA GLU A 41 2.62 6.92 -1.43
C GLU A 41 2.97 7.18 0.04
N PRO A 42 2.43 6.40 0.99
CA PRO A 42 2.67 6.65 2.41
C PRO A 42 4.14 6.45 2.82
N LEU A 43 4.87 5.53 2.16
CA LEU A 43 6.26 5.22 2.52
C LEU A 43 7.25 6.34 2.21
N VAL A 44 6.88 7.34 1.40
CA VAL A 44 7.74 8.52 1.18
C VAL A 44 7.63 9.55 2.31
N ARG A 45 6.64 9.41 3.19
CA ARG A 45 6.46 10.37 4.29
C ARG A 45 7.46 10.09 5.40
N ARG A 46 8.27 11.09 5.75
CA ARG A 46 9.28 10.97 6.81
C ARG A 46 8.64 10.56 8.13
N ASP A 47 9.37 9.77 8.92
CA ASP A 47 8.98 9.33 10.26
C ASP A 47 7.63 8.59 10.34
N LEU A 48 7.21 7.94 9.23
CA LEU A 48 5.95 7.19 9.17
C LEU A 48 5.90 6.08 10.24
N ILE A 49 7.01 5.42 10.52
CA ILE A 49 7.09 4.38 11.55
C ILE A 49 6.68 4.94 12.92
N SER A 50 7.18 6.11 13.28
CA SER A 50 6.80 6.77 14.54
C SER A 50 5.30 7.11 14.61
N LEU A 51 4.68 7.52 13.49
CA LEU A 51 3.23 7.67 13.45
C LEU A 51 2.51 6.35 13.72
N ILE A 52 2.95 5.25 13.08
CA ILE A 52 2.34 3.94 13.25
C ILE A 52 2.43 3.47 14.71
N GLU A 53 3.60 3.58 15.34
CA GLU A 53 3.79 3.25 16.75
C GLU A 53 2.80 4.01 17.65
N ARG A 54 2.69 5.32 17.45
CA ARG A 54 1.72 6.17 18.20
C ARG A 54 0.26 5.83 17.90
N LEU A 55 -0.06 5.34 16.70
CA LEU A 55 -1.41 4.89 16.37
C LEU A 55 -1.74 3.58 17.09
N THR A 56 -0.77 2.66 17.26
CA THR A 56 -0.99 1.40 18.00
C THR A 56 -1.24 1.60 19.48
N GLU A 57 -0.85 2.74 20.04
CA GLU A 57 -1.12 3.12 21.43
C GLU A 57 -2.56 3.65 21.67
N ILE A 58 -3.34 3.89 20.59
CA ILE A 58 -4.69 4.43 20.71
C ILE A 58 -5.64 3.31 21.13
N ASN A 59 -6.21 3.43 22.33
CA ASN A 59 -7.24 2.51 22.82
C ASN A 59 -8.45 2.49 21.87
N GLY A 60 -8.87 1.27 21.48
CA GLY A 60 -9.98 1.05 20.57
C GLY A 60 -9.57 0.89 19.10
N LEU A 61 -8.35 1.22 18.71
CA LEU A 61 -7.82 0.81 17.41
C LEU A 61 -7.23 -0.60 17.50
N GLU A 62 -7.79 -1.51 16.73
CA GLU A 62 -7.42 -2.92 16.72
C GLU A 62 -6.54 -3.28 15.52
N GLU A 63 -6.69 -2.52 14.43
CA GLU A 63 -5.98 -2.82 13.18
C GLU A 63 -5.48 -1.54 12.51
N ILE A 64 -4.18 -1.51 12.23
CA ILE A 64 -3.56 -0.51 11.36
C ILE A 64 -3.01 -1.25 10.13
N CYS A 65 -3.44 -0.84 8.96
CA CYS A 65 -2.97 -1.39 7.70
C CYS A 65 -2.45 -0.31 6.77
N ILE A 66 -1.67 -0.71 5.77
CA ILE A 66 -1.08 0.22 4.81
C ILE A 66 -1.44 -0.21 3.38
N THR A 67 -1.60 0.77 2.50
CA THR A 67 -1.68 0.55 1.05
C THR A 67 -0.52 1.29 0.40
N THR A 68 0.32 0.59 -0.33
CA THR A 68 1.56 1.11 -0.93
C THR A 68 1.70 0.69 -2.39
N ASN A 69 2.45 1.47 -3.16
CA ASN A 69 2.91 1.07 -4.50
C ASN A 69 4.00 -0.02 -4.46
N GLY A 70 4.55 -0.33 -3.27
CA GLY A 70 5.52 -1.40 -3.05
C GLY A 70 6.99 -1.05 -3.33
N VAL A 71 7.29 0.09 -3.94
CA VAL A 71 8.65 0.45 -4.38
C VAL A 71 9.64 0.53 -3.20
N LEU A 72 9.21 1.11 -2.08
CA LEU A 72 10.03 1.27 -0.88
C LEU A 72 9.80 0.15 0.15
N LEU A 73 8.96 -0.83 -0.18
CA LEU A 73 8.53 -1.83 0.80
C LEU A 73 9.68 -2.73 1.28
N GLU A 74 10.63 -3.07 0.41
CA GLU A 74 11.82 -3.85 0.78
C GLU A 74 12.58 -3.20 1.94
N GLU A 75 12.77 -1.88 1.89
CA GLU A 75 13.46 -1.10 2.90
C GLU A 75 12.65 -0.96 4.20
N TYR A 76 11.34 -0.73 4.07
CA TYR A 76 10.48 -0.41 5.21
C TYR A 76 9.83 -1.62 5.89
N ALA A 77 9.86 -2.81 5.28
CA ALA A 77 9.12 -3.98 5.75
C ALA A 77 9.44 -4.35 7.21
N ASP A 78 10.73 -4.31 7.60
CA ASP A 78 11.14 -4.63 8.95
C ASP A 78 10.57 -3.66 9.97
N GLY A 79 10.70 -2.35 9.73
CA GLY A 79 10.18 -1.30 10.60
C GLY A 79 8.65 -1.32 10.68
N LEU A 80 7.96 -1.50 9.57
CA LEU A 80 6.50 -1.62 9.54
C LEU A 80 6.00 -2.79 10.38
N TYR A 81 6.66 -3.95 10.25
CA TYR A 81 6.29 -5.13 11.00
C TYR A 81 6.55 -4.97 12.50
N GLN A 82 7.69 -4.38 12.88
CA GLN A 82 8.03 -4.07 14.28
C GLN A 82 7.07 -3.05 14.90
N ALA A 83 6.66 -2.02 14.13
CA ALA A 83 5.70 -1.02 14.55
C ALA A 83 4.25 -1.54 14.66
N GLY A 84 3.99 -2.81 14.32
CA GLY A 84 2.67 -3.43 14.51
C GLY A 84 1.83 -3.59 13.26
N ILE A 85 2.28 -3.18 12.07
CA ILE A 85 1.58 -3.48 10.82
C ILE A 85 1.66 -4.99 10.55
N ARG A 86 0.49 -5.59 10.30
CA ARG A 86 0.40 -7.01 9.90
C ARG A 86 -0.25 -7.16 8.53
N HIS A 87 -1.19 -6.28 8.20
CA HIS A 87 -1.94 -6.31 6.96
C HIS A 87 -1.43 -5.25 5.98
N ILE A 88 -1.10 -5.68 4.76
CA ILE A 88 -0.58 -4.80 3.73
C ILE A 88 -1.30 -5.01 2.40
N ASN A 89 -1.61 -3.90 1.73
CA ASN A 89 -2.07 -3.93 0.35
C ASN A 89 -0.96 -3.35 -0.55
N ILE A 90 -0.66 -4.04 -1.63
CA ILE A 90 0.38 -3.65 -2.58
C ILE A 90 -0.27 -3.53 -3.95
N SER A 91 0.00 -2.44 -4.67
CA SER A 91 -0.48 -2.25 -6.03
C SER A 91 0.46 -2.94 -7.02
N LEU A 92 -0.11 -3.83 -7.87
CA LEU A 92 0.63 -4.50 -8.92
C LEU A 92 -0.30 -4.80 -10.11
N ASP A 93 -0.22 -3.98 -11.15
CA ASP A 93 -1.15 -4.04 -12.27
C ASP A 93 -0.70 -4.98 -13.40
N SER A 94 0.54 -5.45 -13.39
CA SER A 94 1.10 -6.36 -14.40
C SER A 94 2.23 -7.19 -13.83
N LEU A 95 2.44 -8.38 -14.41
CA LEU A 95 3.58 -9.27 -14.17
C LEU A 95 4.68 -9.13 -15.25
N SER A 96 4.43 -8.34 -16.32
CA SER A 96 5.44 -7.98 -17.31
C SER A 96 6.09 -6.65 -16.90
N PRO A 97 7.44 -6.60 -16.74
CA PRO A 97 8.15 -5.36 -16.44
C PRO A 97 7.85 -4.23 -17.44
N GLU A 98 7.81 -4.57 -18.74
CA GLU A 98 7.55 -3.59 -19.80
C GLU A 98 6.14 -3.02 -19.70
N ARG A 99 5.15 -3.88 -19.42
CA ARG A 99 3.76 -3.42 -19.25
C ARG A 99 3.57 -2.68 -17.95
N PHE A 100 4.21 -3.12 -16.88
CA PHE A 100 4.25 -2.38 -15.62
C PHE A 100 4.79 -0.97 -15.83
N ALA A 101 5.92 -0.83 -16.53
CA ALA A 101 6.51 0.47 -16.86
C ALA A 101 5.58 1.33 -17.74
N TYR A 102 4.89 0.71 -18.70
CA TYR A 102 3.89 1.40 -19.53
C TYR A 102 2.72 1.94 -18.71
N ILE A 103 2.19 1.12 -17.78
CA ILE A 103 1.02 1.50 -16.95
C ILE A 103 1.39 2.56 -15.92
N THR A 104 2.51 2.39 -15.23
CA THR A 104 2.91 3.24 -14.11
C THR A 104 3.70 4.48 -14.53
N GLY A 105 4.35 4.44 -15.70
CA GLY A 105 5.32 5.44 -16.15
C GLY A 105 6.72 5.27 -15.57
N PHE A 106 6.99 4.17 -14.82
CA PHE A 106 8.27 3.94 -14.14
C PHE A 106 8.72 2.50 -14.30
N ASP A 107 10.00 2.29 -14.58
CA ASP A 107 10.64 0.96 -14.65
C ASP A 107 11.11 0.53 -13.25
N LEU A 108 10.14 0.17 -12.40
CA LEU A 108 10.35 -0.15 -10.98
C LEU A 108 9.74 -1.53 -10.60
N PHE A 109 9.45 -2.38 -11.59
CA PHE A 109 8.84 -3.69 -11.34
C PHE A 109 9.65 -4.55 -10.37
N GLU A 110 10.97 -4.63 -10.57
CA GLU A 110 11.86 -5.43 -9.73
C GLU A 110 11.88 -4.97 -8.26
N GLN A 111 11.81 -3.65 -8.02
CA GLN A 111 11.74 -3.11 -6.68
C GLN A 111 10.44 -3.50 -5.98
N VAL A 112 9.31 -3.39 -6.69
CA VAL A 112 8.01 -3.81 -6.17
C VAL A 112 7.99 -5.30 -5.88
N TRP A 113 8.57 -6.11 -6.77
CA TRP A 113 8.62 -7.56 -6.59
C TRP A 113 9.45 -7.95 -5.36
N ARG A 114 10.64 -7.38 -5.18
CA ARG A 114 11.45 -7.58 -3.96
C ARG A 114 10.71 -7.12 -2.69
N GLY A 115 9.95 -6.03 -2.78
CA GLY A 115 9.10 -5.59 -1.68
C GLY A 115 8.03 -6.62 -1.30
N ILE A 116 7.41 -7.27 -2.29
CA ILE A 116 6.43 -8.35 -2.07
C ILE A 116 7.11 -9.56 -1.41
N GLU A 117 8.25 -10.00 -1.94
CA GLU A 117 9.02 -11.12 -1.38
C GLU A 117 9.44 -10.83 0.07
N LYS A 118 9.91 -9.62 0.34
CA LYS A 118 10.27 -9.19 1.69
C LYS A 118 9.07 -9.18 2.64
N ALA A 119 7.91 -8.75 2.18
CA ALA A 119 6.68 -8.79 2.98
C ALA A 119 6.27 -10.24 3.31
N ILE A 120 6.40 -11.17 2.37
CA ILE A 120 6.16 -12.59 2.59
C ILE A 120 7.15 -13.16 3.60
N GLU A 121 8.44 -12.91 3.41
CA GLU A 121 9.51 -13.34 4.32
C GLU A 121 9.28 -12.88 5.77
N LYS A 122 8.82 -11.65 5.94
CA LYS A 122 8.53 -11.06 7.25
C LYS A 122 7.27 -11.61 7.91
N GLY A 123 6.41 -12.28 7.17
CA GLY A 123 5.18 -12.87 7.70
C GLY A 123 4.02 -11.90 7.80
N PHE A 124 3.96 -10.86 6.97
CA PHE A 124 2.73 -10.08 6.83
C PHE A 124 1.58 -10.98 6.40
N SER A 125 0.42 -10.84 7.03
CA SER A 125 -0.77 -11.63 6.68
C SER A 125 -2.06 -10.92 7.13
N PRO A 126 -3.02 -10.68 6.22
CA PRO A 126 -2.94 -10.96 4.79
C PRO A 126 -2.12 -9.94 4.00
N ILE A 127 -1.37 -10.42 2.99
CA ILE A 127 -0.83 -9.58 1.92
C ILE A 127 -1.86 -9.57 0.79
N LYS A 128 -2.30 -8.39 0.39
CA LYS A 128 -3.27 -8.20 -0.69
C LYS A 128 -2.62 -7.49 -1.87
N ILE A 129 -2.63 -8.14 -3.02
CA ILE A 129 -2.18 -7.56 -4.29
C ILE A 129 -3.41 -6.98 -4.98
N ASN A 130 -3.44 -5.67 -5.14
CA ASN A 130 -4.49 -4.95 -5.87
C ASN A 130 -4.04 -4.73 -7.30
N SER A 131 -4.84 -5.20 -8.27
CA SER A 131 -4.54 -5.06 -9.70
C SER A 131 -5.73 -4.41 -10.39
N VAL A 132 -5.55 -3.23 -10.94
CA VAL A 132 -6.53 -2.54 -11.77
C VAL A 132 -6.49 -3.16 -13.17
N ILE A 133 -7.63 -3.71 -13.61
CA ILE A 133 -7.72 -4.40 -14.90
C ILE A 133 -8.26 -3.44 -15.96
N MET A 134 -7.44 -3.22 -16.98
CA MET A 134 -7.74 -2.36 -18.13
C MET A 134 -7.86 -3.20 -19.39
N LYS A 135 -9.03 -3.16 -20.04
CA LYS A 135 -9.29 -3.89 -21.28
C LYS A 135 -8.30 -3.48 -22.38
N GLY A 136 -7.68 -4.47 -23.01
CA GLY A 136 -6.70 -4.24 -24.08
C GLY A 136 -5.30 -3.84 -23.60
N VAL A 137 -5.10 -3.64 -22.29
CA VAL A 137 -3.79 -3.32 -21.72
C VAL A 137 -3.24 -4.51 -20.94
N ASN A 138 -3.88 -4.91 -19.84
CA ASN A 138 -3.45 -6.01 -18.97
C ASN A 138 -4.51 -7.08 -18.73
N SER A 139 -5.66 -7.00 -19.38
CA SER A 139 -6.76 -7.96 -19.20
C SER A 139 -6.39 -9.41 -19.58
N ASN A 140 -5.37 -9.62 -20.40
CA ASN A 140 -4.84 -10.93 -20.73
C ASN A 140 -3.97 -11.54 -19.61
N GLU A 141 -3.62 -10.78 -18.56
CA GLU A 141 -2.82 -11.26 -17.43
C GLU A 141 -3.66 -11.73 -16.23
N ILE A 142 -5.00 -11.62 -16.28
CA ILE A 142 -5.88 -11.97 -15.15
C ILE A 142 -5.57 -13.37 -14.60
N THR A 143 -5.41 -14.37 -15.47
CA THR A 143 -5.12 -15.75 -15.04
C THR A 143 -3.73 -15.86 -14.41
N ALA A 144 -2.74 -15.19 -14.95
CA ALA A 144 -1.38 -15.20 -14.40
C ALA A 144 -1.31 -14.48 -13.04
N LEU A 145 -1.97 -13.32 -12.93
CA LEU A 145 -2.10 -12.58 -11.67
C LEU A 145 -2.84 -13.40 -10.62
N ALA A 146 -3.97 -14.03 -10.96
CA ALA A 146 -4.69 -14.92 -10.04
C ALA A 146 -3.82 -16.08 -9.58
N GLY A 147 -2.95 -16.61 -10.44
CA GLY A 147 -2.00 -17.67 -10.14
C GLY A 147 -1.01 -17.32 -9.02
N LEU A 148 -0.80 -16.04 -8.71
CA LEU A 148 0.04 -15.65 -7.57
C LEU A 148 -0.50 -16.19 -6.25
N SER A 149 -1.83 -16.22 -6.06
CA SER A 149 -2.45 -16.75 -4.84
C SER A 149 -2.27 -18.26 -4.67
N MET A 150 -1.89 -18.97 -5.74
CA MET A 150 -1.57 -20.41 -5.69
C MET A 150 -0.09 -20.66 -5.36
N LYS A 151 0.78 -19.71 -5.67
CA LYS A 151 2.24 -19.84 -5.50
C LYS A 151 2.76 -19.19 -4.22
N TYR A 152 2.09 -18.14 -3.77
CA TYR A 152 2.51 -17.31 -2.65
C TYR A 152 1.35 -17.11 -1.66
N PRO A 153 1.61 -16.87 -0.38
CA PRO A 153 0.59 -16.58 0.63
C PRO A 153 0.01 -15.15 0.46
N VAL A 154 -0.53 -14.87 -0.71
CA VAL A 154 -1.09 -13.56 -1.06
C VAL A 154 -2.52 -13.69 -1.56
N GLN A 155 -3.31 -12.64 -1.42
CA GLN A 155 -4.66 -12.53 -1.96
C GLN A 155 -4.64 -11.53 -3.12
N VAL A 156 -4.94 -11.97 -4.33
CA VAL A 156 -5.07 -11.07 -5.47
C VAL A 156 -6.49 -10.52 -5.54
N ARG A 157 -6.61 -9.22 -5.75
CA ARG A 157 -7.87 -8.49 -5.88
C ARG A 157 -7.87 -7.74 -7.20
N PHE A 158 -8.81 -8.04 -8.02
CA PHE A 158 -9.03 -7.32 -9.28
C PHE A 158 -9.96 -6.13 -9.03
N ILE A 159 -9.56 -4.99 -9.56
CA ILE A 159 -10.29 -3.74 -9.48
C ILE A 159 -10.63 -3.34 -10.92
N GLU A 160 -11.91 -3.06 -11.16
CA GLU A 160 -12.32 -2.56 -12.45
C GLU A 160 -11.78 -1.14 -12.69
N PHE A 161 -11.24 -0.93 -13.88
CA PHE A 161 -10.81 0.41 -14.27
C PHE A 161 -12.04 1.29 -14.48
N MET A 162 -12.10 2.38 -13.74
CA MET A 162 -13.10 3.43 -13.87
C MET A 162 -12.46 4.60 -14.61
N PRO A 163 -12.95 4.94 -15.84
CA PRO A 163 -12.43 6.04 -16.65
C PRO A 163 -12.69 7.42 -16.07
#